data_b3a7e8dc8316d0fbf20906ea40848bd6
#
_entry.id   b3a7e8dc8316d0fbf20906ea40848bd6
#
_cell.length_a   1.000
_cell.length_b   1.000
_cell.length_c   1.000
_cell.angle_alpha   90.00
_cell.angle_beta   90.00
_cell.angle_gamma   90.00
#
_symmetry.space_group_name_H-M   'P 1'
#
loop_
_entity.id
_entity.type
_entity.pdbx_description
1 polymer ?
#
loop_
_entity_poly.entity_id
_entity_poly.type
_entity_poly.pdbx_seq_one_letter_code
_entity_poly.pdbx_strand_id
1 'polypeptide(L)'
;YPGRNTTTLCPTTTFDAEAIYRKGREPGPAEIGRRKRLYFAPFHAAMAAAIEATRIRHGYCVLYDCHSIRSMVPNLFPGTLPVFDIGTNGGTSCAPSIRDAAVREAEGSGMSFVADGRFKGGWIARHYGAPDRRVHAVQMELAQ
;
A
#
# COMPACT_ATOMS: atom_id res chain seq x y z
N TYR A 1 -8.43 2.19 -5.40
CA TYR A 1 -9.86 2.14 -5.80
C TYR A 1 -10.10 3.22 -6.85
N PRO A 2 -10.11 2.86 -8.15
CA PRO A 2 -10.40 3.82 -9.21
C PRO A 2 -11.73 4.54 -8.97
N GLY A 3 -11.72 5.86 -9.14
CA GLY A 3 -12.91 6.68 -8.99
C GLY A 3 -13.26 7.16 -7.58
N ARG A 4 -12.46 6.81 -6.54
CA ARG A 4 -12.66 7.36 -5.20
C ARG A 4 -11.70 8.51 -4.92
N ASN A 5 -12.23 9.66 -4.56
CA ASN A 5 -11.46 10.89 -4.29
C ASN A 5 -10.48 10.74 -3.11
N THR A 6 -10.73 9.80 -2.19
CA THR A 6 -9.88 9.51 -1.02
C THR A 6 -8.62 8.72 -1.36
N THR A 7 -8.53 8.11 -2.55
CA THR A 7 -7.42 7.22 -2.95
C THR A 7 -6.66 7.71 -4.18
N THR A 8 -6.86 8.98 -4.55
CA THR A 8 -6.09 9.64 -5.62
C THR A 8 -4.73 10.11 -5.11
N LEU A 9 -3.83 10.51 -6.00
CA LEU A 9 -2.53 11.10 -5.65
C LEU A 9 -2.68 12.38 -4.80
N CYS A 10 -3.74 13.16 -5.03
CA CYS A 10 -4.10 14.34 -4.25
C CYS A 10 -5.55 14.18 -3.80
N PRO A 11 -5.82 13.50 -2.68
CA PRO A 11 -7.18 13.28 -2.23
C PRO A 11 -7.88 14.60 -1.91
N THR A 12 -9.17 14.69 -2.22
CA THR A 12 -10.00 15.88 -1.97
C THR A 12 -10.96 15.68 -0.81
N THR A 13 -11.11 14.44 -0.33
CA THR A 13 -11.92 14.10 0.84
C THR A 13 -11.15 13.20 1.79
N THR A 14 -11.50 13.26 3.08
CA THR A 14 -11.09 12.32 4.11
C THR A 14 -11.79 10.96 3.90
N PHE A 15 -11.46 9.95 4.71
CA PHE A 15 -12.17 8.66 4.72
C PHE A 15 -13.63 8.79 5.22
N ASP A 16 -13.93 9.85 5.97
CA ASP A 16 -15.30 10.16 6.42
C ASP A 16 -16.09 11.01 5.41
N ALA A 17 -15.56 11.15 4.18
CA ALA A 17 -16.12 11.94 3.09
C ALA A 17 -16.15 13.47 3.34
N GLU A 18 -15.45 13.95 4.36
CA GLU A 18 -15.31 15.38 4.63
C GLU A 18 -14.35 16.03 3.62
N ALA A 19 -14.66 17.25 3.18
CA ALA A 19 -13.82 17.98 2.24
C ALA A 19 -12.50 18.43 2.92
N ILE A 20 -11.35 18.11 2.28
CA ILE A 20 -10.01 18.56 2.72
C ILE A 20 -9.75 20.01 2.35
N TYR A 21 -10.33 20.48 1.24
CA TYR A 21 -10.12 21.83 0.71
C TYR A 21 -11.39 22.67 0.86
N ARG A 22 -11.23 23.99 0.96
CA ARG A 22 -12.34 24.92 0.77
C ARG A 22 -12.86 24.79 -0.66
N LYS A 23 -14.18 24.92 -0.85
CA LYS A 23 -14.83 24.84 -2.15
C LYS A 23 -14.11 25.71 -3.20
N GLY A 24 -13.77 25.13 -4.34
CA GLY A 24 -13.06 25.79 -5.45
C GLY A 24 -11.54 26.00 -5.19
N ARG A 25 -10.98 25.41 -4.14
CA ARG A 25 -9.53 25.44 -3.85
C ARG A 25 -8.88 24.05 -3.95
N GLU A 26 -9.57 23.10 -4.52
CA GLU A 26 -9.07 21.76 -4.80
C GLU A 26 -7.90 21.85 -5.81
N PRO A 27 -6.89 20.97 -5.72
CA PRO A 27 -5.74 21.00 -6.62
C PRO A 27 -6.17 20.65 -8.06
N GLY A 28 -6.01 21.60 -8.98
CA GLY A 28 -6.19 21.36 -10.40
C GLY A 28 -5.01 20.63 -11.05
N PRO A 29 -5.10 20.28 -12.34
CA PRO A 29 -4.08 19.47 -13.04
C PRO A 29 -2.67 20.04 -12.96
N ALA A 30 -2.49 21.35 -13.03
CA ALA A 30 -1.18 22.00 -12.93
C ALA A 30 -0.54 21.80 -11.55
N GLU A 31 -1.33 21.94 -10.46
CA GLU A 31 -0.86 21.74 -9.08
C GLU A 31 -0.59 20.26 -8.80
N ILE A 32 -1.44 19.35 -9.29
CA ILE A 32 -1.19 17.90 -9.21
C ILE A 32 0.12 17.56 -9.92
N GLY A 33 0.33 18.09 -11.13
CA GLY A 33 1.57 17.92 -11.90
C GLY A 33 2.80 18.45 -11.14
N ARG A 34 2.68 19.62 -10.50
CA ARG A 34 3.75 20.18 -9.66
C ARG A 34 4.09 19.28 -8.49
N ARG A 35 3.09 18.81 -7.71
CA ARG A 35 3.29 17.89 -6.58
C ARG A 35 3.89 16.57 -7.03
N LYS A 36 3.44 16.01 -8.16
CA LYS A 36 4.02 14.80 -8.73
C LYS A 36 5.52 14.96 -9.00
N ARG A 37 5.95 16.07 -9.61
CA ARG A 37 7.37 16.31 -9.88
C ARG A 37 8.19 16.56 -8.60
N LEU A 38 7.64 17.29 -7.62
CA LEU A 38 8.41 17.72 -6.45
C LEU A 38 8.46 16.68 -5.33
N TYR A 39 7.46 15.80 -5.23
CA TYR A 39 7.36 14.88 -4.10
C TYR A 39 7.25 13.42 -4.54
N PHE A 40 6.30 13.11 -5.42
CA PHE A 40 6.07 11.72 -5.83
C PHE A 40 7.26 11.16 -6.62
N ALA A 41 7.73 11.85 -7.64
CA ALA A 41 8.81 11.34 -8.49
C ALA A 41 10.14 11.17 -7.73
N PRO A 42 10.62 12.13 -6.92
CA PRO A 42 11.84 11.95 -6.12
C PRO A 42 11.72 10.83 -5.08
N PHE A 43 10.56 10.70 -4.41
CA PHE A 43 10.30 9.60 -3.48
C PHE A 43 10.43 8.24 -4.17
N HIS A 44 9.77 8.07 -5.31
CA HIS A 44 9.81 6.80 -6.05
C HIS A 44 11.17 6.52 -6.68
N ALA A 45 11.90 7.55 -7.09
CA ALA A 45 13.29 7.38 -7.54
C ALA A 45 14.21 6.87 -6.42
N ALA A 46 14.10 7.44 -5.22
CA ALA A 46 14.86 6.99 -4.05
C ALA A 46 14.49 5.55 -3.65
N MET A 47 13.19 5.22 -3.64
CA MET A 47 12.71 3.87 -3.35
C MET A 47 13.22 2.85 -4.36
N ALA A 48 13.14 3.15 -5.67
CA ALA A 48 13.65 2.28 -6.72
C ALA A 48 15.17 2.04 -6.58
N ALA A 49 15.94 3.08 -6.27
CA ALA A 49 17.37 2.98 -6.02
C ALA A 49 17.68 2.10 -4.79
N ALA A 50 16.94 2.24 -3.69
CA ALA A 50 17.11 1.43 -2.49
C ALA A 50 16.77 -0.05 -2.73
N ILE A 51 15.69 -0.34 -3.46
CA ILE A 51 15.30 -1.69 -3.86
C ILE A 51 16.40 -2.33 -4.70
N GLU A 52 16.92 -1.63 -5.70
CA GLU A 52 17.95 -2.15 -6.58
C GLU A 52 19.28 -2.36 -5.84
N ALA A 53 19.71 -1.42 -4.99
CA ALA A 53 20.89 -1.57 -4.16
C ALA A 53 20.79 -2.79 -3.22
N THR A 54 19.63 -3.01 -2.61
CA THR A 54 19.35 -4.17 -1.75
C THR A 54 19.43 -5.46 -2.56
N ARG A 55 18.78 -5.48 -3.73
CA ARG A 55 18.78 -6.64 -4.63
C ARG A 55 20.20 -7.00 -5.11
N ILE A 56 21.01 -6.01 -5.48
CA ILE A 56 22.41 -6.23 -5.88
C ILE A 56 23.22 -6.78 -4.72
N ARG A 57 23.08 -6.20 -3.53
CA ARG A 57 23.86 -6.58 -2.35
C ARG A 57 23.52 -7.97 -1.83
N HIS A 58 22.24 -8.36 -1.83
CA HIS A 58 21.75 -9.58 -1.17
C HIS A 58 21.22 -10.64 -2.14
N GLY A 59 21.17 -10.34 -3.45
CA GLY A 59 20.61 -11.23 -4.47
C GLY A 59 19.08 -11.18 -4.58
N TYR A 60 18.39 -10.53 -3.64
CA TYR A 60 16.96 -10.29 -3.63
C TYR A 60 16.61 -9.07 -2.75
N CYS A 61 15.38 -8.59 -2.89
CA CYS A 61 14.82 -7.53 -2.01
C CYS A 61 13.43 -7.92 -1.54
N VAL A 62 13.13 -7.69 -0.27
CA VAL A 62 11.76 -7.72 0.27
C VAL A 62 11.38 -6.31 0.68
N LEU A 63 10.42 -5.74 -0.05
CA LEU A 63 9.80 -4.48 0.29
C LEU A 63 8.58 -4.75 1.17
N TYR A 64 8.64 -4.33 2.43
CA TYR A 64 7.55 -4.44 3.38
C TYR A 64 6.88 -3.08 3.55
N ASP A 65 5.68 -2.93 2.97
CA ASP A 65 4.92 -1.68 2.90
C ASP A 65 3.97 -1.60 4.11
N CYS A 66 4.41 -0.85 5.14
CA CYS A 66 3.71 -0.76 6.43
C CYS A 66 2.64 0.33 6.39
N HIS A 67 1.38 -0.07 6.57
CA HIS A 67 0.22 0.80 6.65
C HIS A 67 -0.54 0.61 7.94
N SER A 68 -1.37 1.58 8.30
CA SER A 68 -2.39 1.42 9.33
C SER A 68 -3.65 2.21 8.97
N ILE A 69 -4.80 1.69 9.37
CA ILE A 69 -6.10 2.31 9.16
C ILE A 69 -7.03 2.00 10.34
N ARG A 70 -8.03 2.82 10.57
CA ARG A 70 -9.08 2.51 11.54
C ARG A 70 -9.76 1.20 11.15
N SER A 71 -10.05 0.34 12.14
CA SER A 71 -10.72 -0.96 11.92
C SER A 71 -12.10 -0.82 11.29
N MET A 72 -12.77 0.32 11.47
CA MET A 72 -14.08 0.63 10.88
C MET A 72 -14.04 1.93 10.10
N VAL A 73 -14.29 1.87 8.79
CA VAL A 73 -14.40 3.02 7.89
C VAL A 73 -15.61 2.82 6.97
N PRO A 74 -16.84 3.11 7.43
CA PRO A 74 -18.09 2.76 6.73
C PRO A 74 -18.17 3.30 5.30
N ASN A 75 -17.59 4.48 5.04
CA ASN A 75 -17.57 5.07 3.69
C ASN A 75 -16.61 4.36 2.73
N LEU A 76 -15.69 3.54 3.23
CA LEU A 76 -14.69 2.83 2.41
C LEU A 76 -15.02 1.33 2.29
N PHE A 77 -15.47 0.70 3.38
CA PHE A 77 -15.85 -0.72 3.43
C PHE A 77 -16.84 -0.97 4.57
N PRO A 78 -17.70 -2.01 4.46
CA PRO A 78 -18.57 -2.44 5.54
C PRO A 78 -17.82 -3.30 6.56
N GLY A 79 -18.32 -3.30 7.82
CA GLY A 79 -17.84 -4.15 8.90
C GLY A 79 -16.51 -3.70 9.52
N THR A 80 -15.89 -4.62 10.24
CA THR A 80 -14.61 -4.41 10.97
C THR A 80 -13.50 -5.20 10.30
N LEU A 81 -12.35 -4.57 10.13
CA LEU A 81 -11.15 -5.24 9.62
C LEU A 81 -10.55 -6.19 10.65
N PRO A 82 -9.91 -7.29 10.23
CA PRO A 82 -9.00 -8.02 11.09
C PRO A 82 -7.80 -7.15 11.46
N VAL A 83 -7.08 -7.53 12.53
CA VAL A 83 -5.90 -6.79 13.01
C VAL A 83 -4.83 -6.69 11.91
N PHE A 84 -4.58 -7.79 11.20
CA PHE A 84 -3.64 -7.82 10.09
C PHE A 84 -4.35 -8.11 8.76
N ASP A 85 -4.20 -7.22 7.77
CA ASP A 85 -4.58 -7.50 6.39
C ASP A 85 -3.31 -7.49 5.52
N ILE A 86 -2.90 -8.70 5.08
CA ILE A 86 -1.66 -8.97 4.35
C ILE A 86 -1.98 -8.90 2.85
N GLY A 87 -1.46 -7.92 2.16
CA GLY A 87 -1.67 -7.72 0.73
C GLY A 87 -0.48 -8.16 -0.11
N THR A 88 -0.69 -9.11 -1.01
CA THR A 88 0.34 -9.64 -1.93
C THR A 88 -0.06 -9.53 -3.39
N ASN A 89 -1.02 -8.63 -3.69
CA ASN A 89 -1.63 -8.47 -5.01
C ASN A 89 -2.18 -9.80 -5.57
N GLY A 90 -2.88 -10.56 -4.71
CA GLY A 90 -3.38 -11.88 -5.07
C GLY A 90 -2.27 -12.90 -5.31
N GLY A 91 -1.15 -12.81 -4.60
CA GLY A 91 0.00 -13.71 -4.72
C GLY A 91 0.98 -13.33 -5.84
N THR A 92 0.80 -12.18 -6.52
CA THR A 92 1.63 -11.82 -7.68
C THR A 92 2.78 -10.88 -7.36
N SER A 93 2.76 -10.19 -6.21
CA SER A 93 3.80 -9.21 -5.84
C SER A 93 4.96 -9.82 -5.05
N CYS A 94 4.88 -11.07 -4.60
CA CYS A 94 5.95 -11.77 -3.90
C CYS A 94 5.92 -13.27 -4.16
N ALA A 95 7.03 -13.96 -3.87
CA ALA A 95 7.07 -15.43 -3.91
C ALA A 95 6.14 -16.02 -2.83
N PRO A 96 5.55 -17.21 -3.06
CA PRO A 96 4.70 -17.88 -2.07
C PRO A 96 5.37 -18.03 -0.70
N SER A 97 6.65 -18.37 -0.64
CA SER A 97 7.40 -18.52 0.62
C SER A 97 7.46 -17.23 1.46
N ILE A 98 7.49 -16.05 0.83
CA ILE A 98 7.46 -14.75 1.52
C ILE A 98 6.07 -14.47 2.09
N ARG A 99 5.01 -14.69 1.26
CA ARG A 99 3.63 -14.60 1.71
C ARG A 99 3.36 -15.53 2.89
N ASP A 100 3.77 -16.80 2.76
CA ASP A 100 3.53 -17.82 3.80
C ASP A 100 4.30 -17.52 5.08
N ALA A 101 5.48 -16.89 5.00
CA ALA A 101 6.19 -16.40 6.19
C ALA A 101 5.37 -15.31 6.91
N ALA A 102 4.84 -14.31 6.20
CA ALA A 102 4.01 -13.26 6.78
C ALA A 102 2.72 -13.83 7.41
N VAL A 103 2.09 -14.81 6.75
CA VAL A 103 0.90 -15.50 7.27
C VAL A 103 1.23 -16.26 8.55
N ARG A 104 2.30 -17.04 8.59
CA ARG A 104 2.71 -17.80 9.80
C ARG A 104 2.96 -16.90 11.00
N GLU A 105 3.59 -15.72 10.79
CA GLU A 105 3.80 -14.75 11.89
C GLU A 105 2.47 -14.17 12.39
N ALA A 106 1.55 -13.87 11.48
CA ALA A 106 0.21 -13.41 11.86
C ALA A 106 -0.57 -14.49 12.63
N GLU A 107 -0.54 -15.75 12.18
CA GLU A 107 -1.13 -16.91 12.87
C GLU A 107 -0.53 -17.09 14.28
N GLY A 108 0.81 -17.05 14.38
CA GLY A 108 1.53 -17.21 15.65
C GLY A 108 1.24 -16.09 16.66
N SER A 109 0.78 -14.93 16.22
CA SER A 109 0.40 -13.82 17.09
C SER A 109 -0.89 -14.06 17.89
N GLY A 110 -1.75 -14.97 17.45
CA GLY A 110 -3.09 -15.21 17.98
C GLY A 110 -4.10 -14.09 17.68
N MET A 111 -3.73 -13.09 16.89
CA MET A 111 -4.62 -12.01 16.47
C MET A 111 -5.33 -12.35 15.17
N SER A 112 -6.47 -11.70 14.90
CA SER A 112 -7.20 -11.90 13.66
C SER A 112 -6.42 -11.38 12.45
N PHE A 113 -6.43 -12.14 11.36
CA PHE A 113 -5.73 -11.76 10.13
C PHE A 113 -6.47 -12.25 8.87
N VAL A 114 -6.10 -11.69 7.74
CA VAL A 114 -6.49 -12.16 6.41
C VAL A 114 -5.35 -11.89 5.42
N ALA A 115 -5.19 -12.78 4.44
CA ALA A 115 -4.27 -12.56 3.33
C ALA A 115 -5.06 -12.28 2.06
N ASP A 116 -4.69 -11.20 1.35
CA ASP A 116 -5.35 -10.70 0.14
C ASP A 116 -6.86 -10.50 0.30
N GLY A 117 -7.28 -10.07 1.49
CA GLY A 117 -8.65 -9.78 1.84
C GLY A 117 -9.14 -8.46 1.25
N ARG A 118 -9.49 -7.52 2.11
CA ARG A 118 -9.95 -6.19 1.71
C ARG A 118 -8.84 -5.38 1.04
N PHE A 119 -7.63 -5.43 1.59
CA PHE A 119 -6.46 -4.74 1.07
C PHE A 119 -5.50 -5.75 0.42
N LYS A 120 -5.69 -5.98 -0.88
CA LYS A 120 -4.87 -6.93 -1.66
C LYS A 120 -3.47 -6.45 -1.99
N GLY A 121 -3.08 -5.28 -1.50
CA GLY A 121 -1.86 -4.59 -1.87
C GLY A 121 -2.13 -3.32 -2.67
N GLY A 122 -1.56 -2.20 -2.19
CA GLY A 122 -1.67 -0.89 -2.79
C GLY A 122 -0.83 -0.72 -4.06
N TRP A 123 -0.63 0.52 -4.43
CA TRP A 123 0.16 0.87 -5.61
C TRP A 123 1.61 0.39 -5.48
N ILE A 124 2.21 0.52 -4.29
CA ILE A 124 3.59 0.13 -4.01
C ILE A 124 3.78 -1.38 -4.25
N ALA A 125 2.94 -2.22 -3.67
CA ALA A 125 3.04 -3.67 -3.85
C ALA A 125 2.91 -4.07 -5.32
N ARG A 126 1.94 -3.48 -6.05
CA ARG A 126 1.73 -3.77 -7.48
C ARG A 126 2.84 -3.22 -8.38
N HIS A 127 3.43 -2.08 -8.04
CA HIS A 127 4.40 -1.39 -8.89
C HIS A 127 5.80 -1.98 -8.75
N TYR A 128 6.20 -2.31 -7.53
CA TYR A 128 7.56 -2.79 -7.25
C TYR A 128 7.68 -4.30 -7.15
N GLY A 129 6.60 -5.01 -6.79
CA GLY A 129 6.60 -6.46 -6.70
C GLY A 129 6.86 -7.10 -8.08
N ALA A 130 7.99 -7.80 -8.20
CA ALA A 130 8.45 -8.50 -9.40
C ALA A 130 9.25 -9.74 -8.97
N PRO A 131 8.57 -10.82 -8.53
CA PRO A 131 9.23 -12.01 -7.96
C PRO A 131 10.21 -12.69 -8.91
N ASP A 132 9.92 -12.69 -10.20
CA ASP A 132 10.77 -13.16 -11.28
C ASP A 132 12.10 -12.38 -11.37
N ARG A 133 12.11 -11.13 -10.93
CA ARG A 133 13.29 -10.27 -10.79
C ARG A 133 13.87 -10.27 -9.39
N ARG A 134 13.43 -11.17 -8.51
CA ARG A 134 13.84 -11.26 -7.10
C ARG A 134 13.54 -10.01 -6.26
N VAL A 135 12.46 -9.30 -6.62
CA VAL A 135 11.91 -8.19 -5.82
C VAL A 135 10.53 -8.61 -5.35
N HIS A 136 10.37 -8.75 -4.06
CA HIS A 136 9.13 -9.17 -3.43
C HIS A 136 8.54 -7.98 -2.68
N ALA A 137 7.24 -7.74 -2.84
CA ALA A 137 6.54 -6.68 -2.10
C ALA A 137 5.34 -7.26 -1.35
N VAL A 138 5.26 -6.95 -0.06
CA VAL A 138 4.15 -7.30 0.83
C VAL A 138 3.66 -6.04 1.49
N GLN A 139 2.37 -5.74 1.39
CA GLN A 139 1.73 -4.70 2.18
C GLN A 139 1.20 -5.30 3.48
N MET A 140 1.40 -4.63 4.58
CA MET A 140 0.76 -4.94 5.86
C MET A 140 -0.12 -3.77 6.27
N GLU A 141 -1.42 -4.00 6.33
CA GLU A 141 -2.38 -3.02 6.86
C GLU A 141 -2.74 -3.42 8.29
N LEU A 142 -2.41 -2.57 9.26
CA LEU A 142 -2.76 -2.76 10.67
C LEU A 142 -4.06 -2.03 10.98
N ALA A 143 -5.08 -2.77 11.42
CA ALA A 143 -6.33 -2.19 11.90
C ALA A 143 -6.17 -1.66 13.34
N GLN A 144 -6.57 -0.39 13.55
CA GLN A 144 -6.55 0.30 14.84
C GLN A 144 -7.95 0.37 15.46
#